data_a641bdd87cbe919d9869734316eec29b
#
_entry.id   a641bdd87cbe919d9869734316eec29b
#
_cell.length_a   1.000
_cell.length_b   1.000
_cell.length_c   1.000
_cell.angle_alpha   90.00
_cell.angle_beta   90.00
_cell.angle_gamma   90.00
#
_symmetry.space_group_name_H-M   'P 1'
#
loop_
_entity.id
_entity.type
_entity.pdbx_description
1 polymer ?
#
loop_
_entity_poly.entity_id
_entity_poly.type
_entity_poly.pdbx_seq_one_letter_code
_entity_poly.pdbx_strand_id
1 'polypeptide(L)'
;MIRIREIQSSEYHVLSDFLYEAIYVPEGPAPPKEIINRPELQVYIADFGRKKDELGLVAEDGHRIVGAVWSRIMNDYGHVDDETPSIAISVYKDYRNHGTGTGLLQNMLEILKRNGYRQVSLSVQKSNYAVRMYQKAGFEIVDEKEEEYIMICRL
;
A
#
# COMPACT_ATOMS: atom_id res chain seq x y z
N MET A 1 -0.96 -20.88 7.73
CA MET A 1 -0.11 -19.91 8.42
C MET A 1 0.34 -18.83 7.45
N ILE A 2 0.20 -17.58 7.83
CA ILE A 2 0.60 -16.45 6.98
C ILE A 2 2.08 -16.16 7.19
N ARG A 3 2.81 -16.04 6.09
CA ARG A 3 4.21 -15.68 6.09
C ARG A 3 4.41 -14.39 5.30
N ILE A 4 5.11 -13.42 5.87
CA ILE A 4 5.44 -12.16 5.21
C ILE A 4 6.89 -12.24 4.75
N ARG A 5 7.11 -11.93 3.48
CA ARG A 5 8.43 -11.96 2.87
C ARG A 5 8.56 -10.92 1.76
N GLU A 6 9.78 -10.67 1.33
CA GLU A 6 10.04 -9.77 0.22
C GLU A 6 9.48 -10.34 -1.08
N ILE A 7 8.92 -9.46 -1.91
CA ILE A 7 8.40 -9.83 -3.23
C ILE A 7 9.58 -10.14 -4.17
N GLN A 8 9.42 -11.16 -5.00
CA GLN A 8 10.41 -11.51 -6.02
C GLN A 8 10.05 -10.83 -7.33
N SER A 9 11.06 -10.56 -8.17
CA SER A 9 10.81 -9.88 -9.47
C SER A 9 9.84 -10.64 -10.36
N SER A 10 9.86 -11.96 -10.31
CA SER A 10 8.93 -12.80 -11.07
C SER A 10 7.48 -12.66 -10.60
N GLU A 11 7.27 -12.01 -9.44
CA GLU A 11 5.95 -11.85 -8.83
C GLU A 11 5.39 -10.43 -8.96
N TYR A 12 6.11 -9.50 -9.57
CA TYR A 12 5.65 -8.11 -9.68
C TYR A 12 4.27 -7.99 -10.33
N HIS A 13 3.88 -8.94 -11.16
CA HIS A 13 2.57 -8.94 -11.81
C HIS A 13 1.41 -9.00 -10.81
N VAL A 14 1.63 -9.57 -9.60
CA VAL A 14 0.56 -9.66 -8.60
C VAL A 14 0.18 -8.28 -8.05
N LEU A 15 1.03 -7.27 -8.21
CA LEU A 15 0.74 -5.92 -7.74
C LEU A 15 -0.48 -5.32 -8.44
N SER A 16 -0.77 -5.74 -9.68
CA SER A 16 -1.99 -5.33 -10.38
C SER A 16 -3.24 -5.77 -9.62
N ASP A 17 -3.24 -7.01 -9.12
CA ASP A 17 -4.37 -7.55 -8.37
C ASP A 17 -4.54 -6.80 -7.05
N PHE A 18 -3.44 -6.53 -6.35
CA PHE A 18 -3.50 -5.85 -5.06
C PHE A 18 -3.74 -4.35 -5.21
N LEU A 19 -3.36 -3.74 -6.31
CA LEU A 19 -3.77 -2.37 -6.62
C LEU A 19 -5.29 -2.30 -6.76
N TYR A 20 -5.87 -3.25 -7.49
CA TYR A 20 -7.32 -3.32 -7.64
C TYR A 20 -7.99 -3.51 -6.27
N GLU A 21 -7.48 -4.43 -5.44
CA GLU A 21 -8.02 -4.68 -4.11
C GLU A 21 -7.90 -3.47 -3.19
N ALA A 22 -6.92 -2.60 -3.43
CA ALA A 22 -6.72 -1.39 -2.63
C ALA A 22 -7.75 -0.30 -2.94
N ILE A 23 -8.48 -0.41 -4.06
CA ILE A 23 -9.51 0.57 -4.41
C ILE A 23 -10.70 0.38 -3.46
N TYR A 24 -10.91 1.39 -2.61
CA TYR A 24 -11.99 1.33 -1.65
C TYR A 24 -13.30 1.81 -2.28
N VAL A 25 -14.33 0.95 -2.21
CA VAL A 25 -15.66 1.24 -2.72
C VAL A 25 -16.62 1.13 -1.53
N PRO A 26 -17.08 2.26 -0.96
CA PRO A 26 -17.95 2.23 0.22
C PRO A 26 -19.34 1.67 -0.07
N GLU A 27 -19.85 1.89 -1.26
CA GLU A 27 -21.20 1.46 -1.66
C GLU A 27 -21.21 1.09 -3.13
N GLY A 28 -22.15 0.21 -3.48
CA GLY A 28 -22.40 -0.17 -4.87
C GLY A 28 -21.52 -1.30 -5.37
N PRO A 29 -21.64 -1.63 -6.65
CA PRO A 29 -20.87 -2.73 -7.25
C PRO A 29 -19.38 -2.36 -7.36
N ALA A 30 -18.53 -3.39 -7.35
CA ALA A 30 -17.10 -3.22 -7.56
C ALA A 30 -16.87 -2.64 -8.97
N PRO A 31 -15.89 -1.73 -9.13
CA PRO A 31 -15.54 -1.20 -10.44
C PRO A 31 -14.95 -2.31 -11.32
N PRO A 32 -14.99 -2.15 -12.65
CA PRO A 32 -14.35 -3.12 -13.54
C PRO A 32 -12.84 -3.15 -13.30
N LYS A 33 -12.20 -4.29 -13.55
CA LYS A 33 -10.76 -4.44 -13.33
C LYS A 33 -9.92 -3.49 -14.17
N GLU A 34 -10.42 -3.09 -15.31
CA GLU A 34 -9.75 -2.16 -16.21
C GLU A 34 -9.53 -0.77 -15.62
N ILE A 35 -10.18 -0.46 -14.50
CA ILE A 35 -9.98 0.82 -13.81
C ILE A 35 -8.50 1.06 -13.46
N ILE A 36 -7.74 -0.01 -13.20
CA ILE A 36 -6.32 0.12 -12.86
C ILE A 36 -5.47 0.62 -14.02
N ASN A 37 -6.00 0.58 -15.24
CA ASN A 37 -5.29 1.06 -16.43
C ASN A 37 -5.30 2.58 -16.54
N ARG A 38 -6.03 3.28 -15.68
CA ARG A 38 -6.01 4.74 -15.65
C ARG A 38 -4.63 5.25 -15.23
N PRO A 39 -4.14 6.35 -15.85
CA PRO A 39 -2.79 6.86 -15.54
C PRO A 39 -2.56 7.13 -14.07
N GLU A 40 -3.55 7.69 -13.36
CA GLU A 40 -3.43 8.01 -11.93
C GLU A 40 -3.31 6.77 -11.05
N LEU A 41 -3.66 5.60 -11.55
CA LEU A 41 -3.49 4.33 -10.84
C LEU A 41 -2.25 3.57 -11.32
N GLN A 42 -1.91 3.67 -12.60
CA GLN A 42 -0.71 3.01 -13.12
C GLN A 42 0.58 3.51 -12.49
N VAL A 43 0.60 4.74 -11.97
CA VAL A 43 1.79 5.27 -11.27
C VAL A 43 2.21 4.39 -10.09
N TYR A 44 1.28 3.64 -9.51
CA TYR A 44 1.58 2.75 -8.38
C TYR A 44 2.37 1.51 -8.77
N ILE A 45 2.23 1.03 -10.00
CA ILE A 45 2.76 -0.29 -10.39
C ILE A 45 3.59 -0.29 -11.68
N ALA A 46 3.48 0.72 -12.53
CA ALA A 46 4.17 0.74 -13.82
C ALA A 46 5.68 0.62 -13.64
N ASP A 47 6.30 -0.35 -14.31
CA ASP A 47 7.74 -0.57 -14.30
C ASP A 47 8.33 -0.75 -12.89
N PHE A 48 7.58 -1.38 -11.99
CA PHE A 48 7.98 -1.56 -10.60
C PHE A 48 9.29 -2.35 -10.48
N GLY A 49 10.10 -1.93 -9.51
CA GLY A 49 11.33 -2.65 -9.15
C GLY A 49 12.60 -2.08 -9.77
N ARG A 50 12.53 -0.96 -10.47
CA ARG A 50 13.69 -0.35 -11.14
C ARG A 50 14.49 0.63 -10.29
N LYS A 51 13.90 1.16 -9.21
CA LYS A 51 14.54 2.16 -8.36
C LYS A 51 14.70 1.61 -6.94
N LYS A 52 15.70 2.13 -6.23
CA LYS A 52 16.02 1.71 -4.86
C LYS A 52 14.87 1.93 -3.87
N ASP A 53 13.98 2.88 -4.16
CA ASP A 53 12.85 3.22 -3.29
C ASP A 53 11.66 2.27 -3.51
N GLU A 54 11.76 1.39 -4.48
CA GLU A 54 10.67 0.48 -4.86
C GLU A 54 10.87 -0.84 -4.15
N LEU A 55 10.22 -0.95 -2.99
CA LEU A 55 10.29 -2.12 -2.12
C LEU A 55 8.90 -2.74 -2.04
N GLY A 56 8.86 -4.06 -1.94
CA GLY A 56 7.59 -4.76 -1.82
C GLY A 56 7.68 -5.96 -0.90
N LEU A 57 6.62 -6.17 -0.13
CA LEU A 57 6.44 -7.35 0.71
C LEU A 57 5.13 -8.01 0.35
N VAL A 58 5.10 -9.32 0.41
CA VAL A 58 3.89 -10.10 0.20
C VAL A 58 3.60 -10.96 1.41
N ALA A 59 2.32 -11.19 1.64
CA ALA A 59 1.86 -12.17 2.62
C ALA A 59 1.41 -13.40 1.85
N GLU A 60 1.95 -14.56 2.21
CA GLU A 60 1.54 -15.81 1.57
C GLU A 60 0.96 -16.79 2.57
N ASP A 61 -0.04 -17.53 2.10
CA ASP A 61 -0.66 -18.62 2.82
C ASP A 61 -0.40 -19.89 2.01
N GLY A 62 0.53 -20.72 2.49
CA GLY A 62 1.01 -21.84 1.70
C GLY A 62 1.73 -21.33 0.44
N HIS A 63 1.16 -21.61 -0.73
CA HIS A 63 1.74 -21.17 -2.00
C HIS A 63 0.97 -20.00 -2.63
N ARG A 64 -0.01 -19.46 -1.90
CA ARG A 64 -0.86 -18.38 -2.42
C ARG A 64 -0.48 -17.04 -1.80
N ILE A 65 -0.25 -16.05 -2.65
CA ILE A 65 -0.05 -14.68 -2.20
C ILE A 65 -1.42 -14.07 -1.93
N VAL A 66 -1.64 -13.59 -0.71
CA VAL A 66 -2.94 -13.11 -0.24
C VAL A 66 -2.96 -11.64 0.14
N GLY A 67 -1.81 -11.00 0.16
CA GLY A 67 -1.70 -9.57 0.46
C GLY A 67 -0.37 -9.03 0.00
N ALA A 68 -0.29 -7.71 -0.14
CA ALA A 68 0.93 -7.02 -0.51
C ALA A 68 0.97 -5.61 0.06
N VAL A 69 2.16 -5.14 0.31
CA VAL A 69 2.46 -3.74 0.60
C VAL A 69 3.67 -3.36 -0.24
N TRP A 70 3.65 -2.19 -0.85
CA TRP A 70 4.80 -1.74 -1.62
C TRP A 70 4.98 -0.24 -1.51
N SER A 71 6.22 0.20 -1.69
CA SER A 71 6.60 1.60 -1.63
C SER A 71 7.22 2.03 -2.95
N ARG A 72 7.05 3.30 -3.27
CA ARG A 72 7.75 3.94 -4.37
C ARG A 72 7.63 5.46 -4.21
N ILE A 73 8.60 6.18 -4.75
CA ILE A 73 8.51 7.63 -4.86
C ILE A 73 7.90 7.93 -6.22
N MET A 74 6.67 8.42 -6.19
CA MET A 74 5.84 8.59 -7.39
C MET A 74 4.90 9.77 -7.21
N ASN A 75 4.39 10.28 -8.32
CA ASN A 75 3.40 11.37 -8.28
C ASN A 75 2.00 10.78 -8.15
N ASP A 76 1.70 10.26 -6.98
CA ASP A 76 0.43 9.63 -6.65
C ASP A 76 -0.43 10.53 -5.77
N TYR A 77 -1.58 10.01 -5.34
CA TYR A 77 -2.48 10.75 -4.44
C TYR A 77 -1.84 11.08 -3.10
N GLY A 78 -0.93 10.23 -2.61
CA GLY A 78 -0.26 10.41 -1.33
C GLY A 78 1.09 11.12 -1.41
N HIS A 79 1.46 11.63 -2.59
CA HIS A 79 2.76 12.28 -2.78
C HIS A 79 2.92 13.53 -1.92
N VAL A 80 4.01 13.60 -1.18
CA VAL A 80 4.33 14.73 -0.31
C VAL A 80 5.57 15.46 -0.83
N ASP A 81 6.65 14.72 -1.09
CA ASP A 81 7.89 15.24 -1.64
C ASP A 81 8.70 14.12 -2.28
N ASP A 82 9.80 14.46 -2.91
CA ASP A 82 10.62 13.50 -3.66
C ASP A 82 11.55 12.65 -2.79
N GLU A 83 11.54 12.85 -1.47
CA GLU A 83 12.34 12.08 -0.52
C GLU A 83 11.47 11.15 0.34
N THR A 84 10.16 11.25 0.21
CA THR A 84 9.19 10.49 0.99
C THR A 84 8.51 9.45 0.11
N PRO A 85 8.81 8.15 0.29
CA PRO A 85 8.07 7.14 -0.46
C PRO A 85 6.62 7.11 -0.02
N SER A 86 5.75 6.80 -0.96
CA SER A 86 4.35 6.50 -0.69
C SER A 86 4.17 4.99 -0.66
N ILE A 87 3.22 4.52 0.13
CA ILE A 87 2.90 3.09 0.17
C ILE A 87 1.47 2.83 -0.27
N ALA A 88 1.29 1.63 -0.81
CA ALA A 88 -0.02 1.04 -1.06
C ALA A 88 -0.04 -0.33 -0.39
N ILE A 89 -1.19 -0.71 0.13
CA ILE A 89 -1.34 -1.96 0.86
C ILE A 89 -2.75 -2.51 0.62
N SER A 90 -2.85 -3.81 0.41
CA SER A 90 -4.14 -4.48 0.40
C SER A 90 -3.99 -5.96 0.71
N VAL A 91 -5.10 -6.56 1.12
CA VAL A 91 -5.21 -7.98 1.45
C VAL A 91 -6.52 -8.45 0.85
N TYR A 92 -6.53 -9.64 0.28
CA TYR A 92 -7.78 -10.22 -0.23
C TYR A 92 -8.84 -10.28 0.87
N LYS A 93 -10.09 -10.07 0.48
CA LYS A 93 -11.22 -9.93 1.40
C LYS A 93 -11.29 -11.05 2.43
N ASP A 94 -11.07 -12.29 2.01
CA ASP A 94 -11.17 -13.45 2.91
C ASP A 94 -10.06 -13.50 3.96
N TYR A 95 -9.03 -12.69 3.80
CA TYR A 95 -7.89 -12.64 4.72
C TYR A 95 -7.85 -11.37 5.55
N ARG A 96 -8.86 -10.51 5.43
CA ARG A 96 -8.95 -9.27 6.22
C ARG A 96 -9.37 -9.56 7.65
N ASN A 97 -9.09 -8.61 8.56
CA ASN A 97 -9.43 -8.68 9.99
C ASN A 97 -8.72 -9.81 10.75
N HIS A 98 -7.57 -10.27 10.22
CA HIS A 98 -6.75 -11.31 10.86
C HIS A 98 -5.34 -10.83 11.21
N GLY A 99 -5.09 -9.51 11.14
CA GLY A 99 -3.79 -8.95 11.43
C GLY A 99 -2.78 -8.97 10.30
N THR A 100 -3.14 -9.52 9.14
CA THR A 100 -2.23 -9.61 7.99
C THR A 100 -1.82 -8.24 7.47
N GLY A 101 -2.78 -7.33 7.31
CA GLY A 101 -2.50 -5.97 6.87
C GLY A 101 -1.61 -5.22 7.84
N THR A 102 -1.87 -5.35 9.14
CA THR A 102 -1.04 -4.74 10.17
C THR A 102 0.38 -5.29 10.12
N GLY A 103 0.53 -6.60 9.94
CA GLY A 103 1.85 -7.22 9.81
C GLY A 103 2.63 -6.74 8.61
N LEU A 104 1.97 -6.65 7.45
CA LEU A 104 2.58 -6.10 6.23
C LEU A 104 3.04 -4.66 6.46
N LEU A 105 2.19 -3.85 7.05
CA LEU A 105 2.48 -2.44 7.31
C LEU A 105 3.67 -2.28 8.24
N GLN A 106 3.66 -2.99 9.37
CA GLN A 106 4.73 -2.90 10.36
C GLN A 106 6.08 -3.34 9.78
N ASN A 107 6.09 -4.42 9.00
CA ASN A 107 7.31 -4.89 8.35
C ASN A 107 7.84 -3.89 7.33
N MET A 108 6.96 -3.27 6.56
CA MET A 108 7.38 -2.23 5.60
C MET A 108 7.98 -1.01 6.31
N LEU A 109 7.35 -0.56 7.40
CA LEU A 109 7.86 0.58 8.16
C LEU A 109 9.26 0.28 8.71
N GLU A 110 9.51 -0.92 9.21
CA GLU A 110 10.82 -1.32 9.69
C GLU A 110 11.88 -1.32 8.59
N ILE A 111 11.55 -1.85 7.43
CA ILE A 111 12.48 -1.91 6.29
C ILE A 111 12.82 -0.49 5.83
N LEU A 112 11.84 0.37 5.70
CA LEU A 112 12.07 1.76 5.29
C LEU A 112 12.94 2.49 6.31
N LYS A 113 12.69 2.29 7.58
CA LYS A 113 13.49 2.89 8.64
C LYS A 113 14.95 2.42 8.57
N ARG A 114 15.17 1.11 8.40
CA ARG A 114 16.52 0.55 8.27
C ARG A 114 17.25 1.07 7.04
N ASN A 115 16.51 1.39 5.97
CA ASN A 115 17.09 1.92 4.75
C ASN A 115 17.33 3.45 4.81
N GLY A 116 17.05 4.08 5.95
CA GLY A 116 17.38 5.47 6.17
C GLY A 116 16.31 6.49 5.78
N TYR A 117 15.11 6.03 5.42
CA TYR A 117 14.01 6.95 5.14
C TYR A 117 13.51 7.59 6.42
N ARG A 118 13.18 8.88 6.35
CA ARG A 118 12.73 9.66 7.51
C ARG A 118 11.23 9.53 7.76
N GLN A 119 10.48 9.31 6.70
CA GLN A 119 9.03 9.24 6.77
C GLN A 119 8.48 8.51 5.55
N VAL A 120 7.22 8.14 5.65
CA VAL A 120 6.48 7.48 4.58
C VAL A 120 5.07 8.04 4.55
N SER A 121 4.48 8.15 3.37
CA SER A 121 3.15 8.71 3.20
C SER A 121 2.18 7.71 2.59
N LEU A 122 0.90 8.03 2.71
CA LEU A 122 -0.18 7.32 2.01
C LEU A 122 -1.38 8.25 1.85
N SER A 123 -2.27 7.88 0.94
CA SER A 123 -3.61 8.47 0.88
C SER A 123 -4.63 7.40 1.24
N VAL A 124 -5.70 7.81 1.91
CA VAL A 124 -6.77 6.90 2.32
C VAL A 124 -8.09 7.63 2.32
N GLN A 125 -9.14 6.97 1.85
CA GLN A 125 -10.47 7.58 1.88
C GLN A 125 -10.95 7.71 3.33
N LYS A 126 -11.61 8.84 3.63
CA LYS A 126 -12.06 9.17 4.99
C LYS A 126 -13.00 8.13 5.58
N SER A 127 -13.83 7.53 4.75
CA SER A 127 -14.79 6.51 5.19
C SER A 127 -14.18 5.13 5.36
N ASN A 128 -12.91 4.94 4.96
CA ASN A 128 -12.24 3.66 5.06
C ASN A 128 -11.81 3.42 6.51
N TYR A 129 -12.28 2.34 7.11
CA TYR A 129 -11.91 2.00 8.48
C TYR A 129 -10.41 1.69 8.66
N ALA A 130 -9.67 1.47 7.58
CA ALA A 130 -8.22 1.30 7.62
C ALA A 130 -7.48 2.52 8.20
N VAL A 131 -8.11 3.70 8.21
CA VAL A 131 -7.56 4.90 8.86
C VAL A 131 -7.12 4.58 10.28
N ARG A 132 -7.91 3.79 11.02
CA ARG A 132 -7.57 3.41 12.40
C ARG A 132 -6.32 2.54 12.47
N MET A 133 -6.17 1.62 11.52
CA MET A 133 -4.98 0.77 11.43
C MET A 133 -3.74 1.63 11.21
N TYR A 134 -3.84 2.60 10.31
CA TYR A 134 -2.73 3.52 10.04
C TYR A 134 -2.39 4.36 11.24
N GLN A 135 -3.38 4.91 11.94
CA GLN A 135 -3.15 5.71 13.15
C GLN A 135 -2.47 4.88 14.24
N LYS A 136 -2.88 3.64 14.44
CA LYS A 136 -2.26 2.75 15.41
C LYS A 136 -0.80 2.44 15.05
N ALA A 137 -0.46 2.44 13.78
CA ALA A 137 0.91 2.19 13.31
C ALA A 137 1.79 3.44 13.43
N GLY A 138 1.22 4.61 13.73
CA GLY A 138 1.97 5.85 13.89
C GLY A 138 1.75 6.89 12.81
N PHE A 139 0.81 6.66 11.91
CA PHE A 139 0.47 7.65 10.88
C PHE A 139 -0.38 8.77 11.45
N GLU A 140 -0.09 9.98 11.01
CA GLU A 140 -0.84 11.18 11.37
C GLU A 140 -1.42 11.82 10.12
N ILE A 141 -2.61 12.39 10.23
CA ILE A 141 -3.25 13.12 9.14
C ILE A 141 -2.52 14.46 8.98
N VAL A 142 -1.95 14.71 7.81
CA VAL A 142 -1.23 15.95 7.52
C VAL A 142 -1.93 16.83 6.51
N ASP A 143 -2.87 16.28 5.74
CA ASP A 143 -3.68 17.04 4.80
C ASP A 143 -5.02 16.35 4.66
N GLU A 144 -6.04 17.13 4.39
CA GLU A 144 -7.41 16.66 4.23
C GLU A 144 -7.96 17.22 2.93
N LYS A 145 -8.35 16.31 2.05
CA LYS A 145 -9.05 16.67 0.81
C LYS A 145 -10.52 16.34 0.97
N GLU A 146 -11.32 16.57 -0.07
CA GLU A 146 -12.77 16.39 0.04
C GLU A 146 -13.15 14.98 0.50
N GLU A 147 -12.54 13.94 -0.07
CA GLU A 147 -12.91 12.56 0.21
C GLU A 147 -11.79 11.73 0.84
N GLU A 148 -10.59 12.28 0.97
CA GLU A 148 -9.44 11.51 1.46
C GLU A 148 -8.54 12.28 2.39
N TYR A 149 -7.79 11.51 3.21
CA TYR A 149 -6.71 12.03 4.04
C TYR A 149 -5.37 11.69 3.41
N ILE A 150 -4.42 12.60 3.54
CA ILE A 150 -3.01 12.30 3.31
C ILE A 150 -2.40 12.12 4.70
N MET A 151 -1.71 11.00 4.89
CA MET A 151 -1.13 10.65 6.18
C MET A 151 0.37 10.42 6.05
N ILE A 152 1.10 10.74 7.11
CA ILE A 152 2.55 10.53 7.19
C ILE A 152 2.87 9.78 8.48
N CYS A 153 3.77 8.81 8.37
CA CYS A 153 4.39 8.17 9.52
C CYS A 153 5.86 8.55 9.55
N ARG A 154 6.32 9.09 10.66
CA ARG A 154 7.74 9.39 10.88
C ARG A 154 8.45 8.14 11.36
N LEU A 155 9.60 7.87 10.78
CA LEU A 155 10.34 6.63 11.02
C LEU A 155 11.51 6.83 11.99
#